data_6ca5cb71306412430ab4c4b287eaaca0
#
_entry.id   6ca5cb71306412430ab4c4b287eaaca0
#
_cell.length_a   1.000
_cell.length_b   1.000
_cell.length_c   1.000
_cell.angle_alpha   90.00
_cell.angle_beta   90.00
_cell.angle_gamma   90.00
#
_symmetry.space_group_name_H-M   'P 1'
#
loop_
_entity.id
_entity.type
_entity.pdbx_description
1 polymer ?
#
loop_
_entity_poly.entity_id
_entity_poly.type
_entity_poly.pdbx_seq_one_letter_code
_entity_poly.pdbx_strand_id
1 'polypeptide(L)' 'MIHIEFTEQQVKDLSYARYHHPHPRVQQKMEVLYLKSQGLPHHTIRKLCKISKTTLTVYLR' A
#
# COMPACT_ATOMS: atom_id res chain seq x y z
N MET A 1 -8.30 12.98 -6.56
CA MET A 1 -7.03 12.42 -6.10
C MET A 1 -7.19 11.84 -4.71
N ILE A 2 -6.70 10.65 -4.49
CA ILE A 2 -6.74 10.00 -3.17
C ILE A 2 -5.59 10.56 -2.33
N HIS A 3 -5.93 11.13 -1.19
CA HIS A 3 -4.96 11.64 -0.24
C HIS A 3 -5.15 10.93 1.09
N ILE A 4 -4.09 10.28 1.57
CA ILE A 4 -4.11 9.50 2.82
C ILE A 4 -2.97 9.97 3.70
N GLU A 5 -3.29 10.33 4.93
CA GLU A 5 -2.29 10.67 5.93
C GLU A 5 -2.03 9.48 6.84
N PHE A 6 -0.77 9.27 7.19
CA PHE A 6 -0.35 8.15 8.02
C PHE A 6 0.41 8.64 9.24
N THR A 7 0.11 8.07 10.40
CA THR A 7 0.91 8.28 11.61
C THR A 7 2.16 7.39 11.57
N GLU A 8 3.17 7.71 12.39
CA GLU A 8 4.37 6.88 12.49
C GLU A 8 4.02 5.43 12.89
N GLN A 9 3.07 5.27 13.79
CA GLN A 9 2.63 3.94 14.22
C GLN A 9 1.98 3.17 13.08
N GLN A 10 1.15 3.84 12.28
CA GLN A 10 0.53 3.21 11.11
C GLN A 10 1.58 2.78 10.09
N VAL A 11 2.61 3.59 9.85
CA VAL A 11 3.69 3.23 8.93
C VAL A 11 4.44 2.00 9.43
N LYS A 12 4.74 1.93 10.72
CA LYS A 12 5.40 0.75 11.31
C LYS A 12 4.53 -0.50 11.19
N ASP A 13 3.24 -0.38 11.45
CA ASP A 13 2.30 -1.50 11.34
C ASP A 13 2.19 -1.99 9.90
N LEU A 14 2.15 -1.08 8.93
CA LEU A 14 2.13 -1.44 7.51
C LEU A 14 3.42 -2.13 7.08
N SER A 15 4.56 -1.63 7.54
CA SER A 15 5.86 -2.21 7.23
C SER A 15 5.96 -3.64 7.76
N TYR A 16 5.45 -3.89 8.95
CA TYR A 16 5.40 -5.23 9.52
C TYR A 16 4.41 -6.12 8.74
N ALA A 17 3.18 -5.64 8.54
CA ALA A 17 2.12 -6.42 7.94
C ALA A 17 2.41 -6.84 6.50
N ARG A 18 3.11 -6.01 5.73
CA ARG A 18 3.40 -6.33 4.32
C ARG A 18 4.25 -7.58 4.14
N TYR A 19 4.97 -7.99 5.18
CA TYR A 19 5.82 -9.19 5.13
C TYR A 19 5.31 -10.34 5.99
N HIS A 20 4.55 -10.04 7.04
CA HIS A 20 4.20 -11.01 8.07
C HIS A 20 2.76 -11.47 8.05
N HIS A 21 1.88 -10.77 7.32
CA HIS A 21 0.49 -11.18 7.25
C HIS A 21 0.37 -12.50 6.48
N PRO A 22 -0.38 -13.49 6.98
CA PRO A 22 -0.46 -14.82 6.35
C PRO A 22 -1.23 -14.83 5.03
N HIS A 23 -2.06 -13.82 4.75
CA HIS A 23 -2.87 -13.79 3.54
C HIS A 23 -2.19 -12.95 2.45
N PRO A 24 -1.86 -13.53 1.26
CA PRO A 24 -1.11 -12.81 0.21
C PRO A 24 -1.79 -11.52 -0.28
N ARG A 25 -3.11 -11.53 -0.41
CA ARG A 25 -3.87 -10.34 -0.83
C ARG A 25 -3.75 -9.20 0.17
N VAL A 26 -3.82 -9.54 1.45
CA VAL A 26 -3.68 -8.54 2.51
C VAL A 26 -2.26 -8.03 2.57
N GLN A 27 -1.26 -8.90 2.38
CA GLN A 27 0.12 -8.47 2.27
C GLN A 27 0.30 -7.46 1.14
N GLN A 28 -0.27 -7.72 -0.03
CA GLN A 28 -0.18 -6.81 -1.17
C GLN A 28 -0.85 -5.48 -0.87
N LYS A 29 -2.01 -5.50 -0.24
CA LYS A 29 -2.69 -4.28 0.18
C LYS A 29 -1.84 -3.47 1.15
N MET A 30 -1.24 -4.15 2.15
CA MET A 30 -0.38 -3.48 3.12
C MET A 30 0.86 -2.89 2.46
N GLU A 31 1.44 -3.57 1.49
CA GLU A 31 2.56 -3.02 0.73
C GLU A 31 2.17 -1.78 -0.06
N VAL A 32 1.01 -1.80 -0.72
CA VAL A 32 0.50 -0.63 -1.44
C VAL A 32 0.33 0.57 -0.49
N LEU A 33 -0.27 0.34 0.66
CA LEU A 33 -0.46 1.39 1.66
C LEU A 33 0.87 1.90 2.21
N TYR A 34 1.82 1.00 2.45
CA TYR A 34 3.15 1.38 2.91
C TYR A 34 3.85 2.28 1.88
N LEU A 35 3.83 1.89 0.60
CA LEU A 35 4.42 2.69 -0.46
C LEU A 35 3.74 4.05 -0.59
N LYS A 36 2.42 4.09 -0.43
CA LYS A 36 1.68 5.35 -0.41
C LYS A 36 2.13 6.24 0.74
N SER A 37 2.39 5.67 1.91
CA SER A 37 2.87 6.42 3.08
C SER A 37 4.26 7.03 2.85
N GLN A 38 5.05 6.46 1.94
CA GLN A 38 6.36 6.99 1.59
C GLN A 38 6.29 8.12 0.55
N GLY A 39 5.08 8.50 0.13
CA GLY A 39 4.90 9.60 -0.80
C GLY A 39 5.11 9.24 -2.26
N LEU A 40 5.13 7.95 -2.60
CA LEU A 40 5.32 7.53 -3.98
C LEU A 40 4.06 7.80 -4.82
N PRO A 41 4.22 8.21 -6.10
CA PRO A 41 3.06 8.41 -6.97
C PRO A 41 2.42 7.08 -7.34
N HIS A 42 1.12 7.12 -7.67
CA HIS A 42 0.34 5.90 -7.93
C HIS A 42 0.92 5.06 -9.07
N HIS A 43 1.42 5.68 -10.14
CA HIS A 43 1.99 4.92 -11.26
C HIS A 43 3.24 4.13 -10.83
N THR A 44 4.02 4.66 -9.90
CA THR A 44 5.18 3.98 -9.36
C THR A 44 4.75 2.80 -8.49
N ILE A 45 3.74 2.99 -7.64
CA ILE A 45 3.20 1.92 -6.80
C ILE A 45 2.65 0.78 -7.67
N ARG A 46 1.90 1.10 -8.71
CA ARG A 46 1.36 0.10 -9.65
C ARG A 46 2.48 -0.71 -10.30
N LYS A 47 3.54 -0.03 -10.71
CA LYS A 47 4.68 -0.67 -11.36
C LYS A 47 5.42 -1.60 -10.40
N LEU A 48 5.65 -1.15 -9.16
CA LEU A 48 6.36 -1.95 -8.16
C LEU A 48 5.54 -3.15 -7.68
N CYS A 49 4.23 -2.97 -7.51
CA CYS A 49 3.34 -4.04 -7.05
C CYS A 49 2.75 -4.86 -8.18
N LYS A 50 2.98 -4.47 -9.43
CA LYS A 50 2.47 -5.15 -10.64
C LYS A 50 0.95 -5.29 -10.60
N ILE A 51 0.25 -4.22 -10.24
CA ILE A 51 -1.21 -4.19 -10.17
C ILE A 51 -1.79 -3.19 -11.14
N SER A 52 -3.08 -3.35 -11.48
CA SER A 52 -3.78 -2.42 -12.35
C SER A 52 -4.21 -1.17 -11.60
N LYS A 53 -4.55 -0.12 -12.35
CA LYS A 53 -5.08 1.12 -11.77
C LYS A 53 -6.35 0.85 -10.95
N THR A 54 -7.23 -0.01 -11.45
CA THR A 54 -8.47 -0.38 -10.76
C THR A 54 -8.17 -1.07 -9.43
N THR A 55 -7.25 -2.02 -9.44
CA THR A 55 -6.85 -2.74 -8.22
C THR A 55 -6.24 -1.79 -7.20
N LEU A 56 -5.37 -0.87 -7.64
CA LEU A 56 -4.79 0.12 -6.75
C LEU A 56 -5.87 0.99 -6.10
N THR A 57 -6.84 1.46 -6.89
CA THR A 57 -7.93 2.28 -6.38
C THR A 57 -8.75 1.54 -5.33
N VAL A 58 -9.03 0.26 -5.57
CA VAL A 58 -9.76 -0.58 -4.61
C VAL A 58 -8.99 -0.70 -3.29
N TYR A 59 -7.68 -0.88 -3.37
CA TYR A 59 -6.85 -1.02 -2.16
C TYR A 59 -6.75 0.28 -1.37
N LEU A 60 -6.85 1.43 -2.02
CA LEU A 60 -6.72 2.73 -1.37
C LEU A 60 -8.04 3.34 -0.88
N ARG A 61 -9.15 2.68 -1.10
CA ARG A 61 -10.45 3.14 -0.58
C ARG A 61 -10.57 2.96 0.91
#